data_5f490defd1fef0c169460d4bf7c72f91
#
_entry.id   5f490defd1fef0c169460d4bf7c72f91
#
_cell.length_a   1.000
_cell.length_b   1.000
_cell.length_c   1.000
_cell.angle_alpha   90.00
_cell.angle_beta   90.00
_cell.angle_gamma   90.00
#
_symmetry.space_group_name_H-M   'P 1'
#
loop_
_entity.id
_entity.type
_entity.pdbx_description
1 polymer ?
#
loop_
_entity_poly.entity_id
_entity_poly.type
_entity_poly.pdbx_seq_one_letter_code
_entity_poly.pdbx_strand_id
1 'polypeptide(L)'
;MKLSFLGAAREVTGSCFLVEAANVRFLVDCGMVQGGRIAAARNHEPFAFDPASIDFVLLTHAHIDHSGLLPKLTRAGFKGAIYATPATVDLLGVMLPDSAHIQESDAKRNLISPDPQPPVAGCASPTAEHTAT
;
A
#
# COMPACT_ATOMS: atom_id res chain seq x y z
N MET A 1 0.64 24.65 1.54
CA MET A 1 0.36 23.28 1.98
C MET A 1 -0.15 22.48 0.78
N LYS A 2 0.37 21.28 0.55
CA LYS A 2 -0.07 20.36 -0.49
C LYS A 2 -0.43 19.01 0.15
N LEU A 3 -1.55 18.43 -0.25
CA LEU A 3 -1.97 17.10 0.17
C LEU A 3 -2.05 16.21 -1.09
N SER A 4 -1.35 15.09 -1.05
CA SER A 4 -1.35 14.09 -2.11
C SER A 4 -1.99 12.80 -1.61
N PHE A 5 -2.96 12.28 -2.35
CA PHE A 5 -3.67 11.05 -2.08
C PHE A 5 -2.92 9.91 -2.80
N LEU A 6 -2.15 9.13 -2.07
CA LEU A 6 -1.30 8.07 -2.62
C LEU A 6 -1.93 6.68 -2.51
N GLY A 7 -2.99 6.56 -1.72
CA GLY A 7 -3.78 5.35 -1.54
C GLY A 7 -5.13 5.65 -0.91
N ALA A 8 -6.02 4.68 -0.86
CA ALA A 8 -7.42 4.80 -0.43
C ALA A 8 -8.19 5.95 -1.15
N ALA A 9 -7.76 6.30 -2.35
CA ALA A 9 -8.42 7.30 -3.19
C ALA A 9 -9.36 6.57 -4.15
N ARG A 10 -10.68 6.70 -3.92
CA ARG A 10 -11.76 5.98 -4.62
C ARG A 10 -11.72 4.46 -4.42
N GLU A 11 -11.05 4.01 -3.39
CA GLU A 11 -10.94 2.61 -2.95
C GLU A 11 -10.87 2.56 -1.41
N VAL A 12 -11.08 1.39 -0.81
CA VAL A 12 -11.29 1.27 0.64
C VAL A 12 -10.00 1.05 1.41
N THR A 13 -8.99 0.37 0.82
CA THR A 13 -7.78 -0.07 1.52
C THR A 13 -6.53 0.60 0.96
N GLY A 14 -5.42 0.51 1.70
CA GLY A 14 -4.15 1.09 1.32
C GLY A 14 -4.03 2.58 1.64
N SER A 15 -4.51 3.00 2.82
CA SER A 15 -4.47 4.40 3.24
C SER A 15 -3.05 4.94 3.26
N CYS A 16 -2.81 6.00 2.48
CA CYS A 16 -1.53 6.70 2.45
C CYS A 16 -1.71 8.11 1.90
N PHE A 17 -1.47 9.11 2.72
CA PHE A 17 -1.58 10.51 2.34
C PHE A 17 -0.26 11.22 2.61
N LEU A 18 0.30 11.91 1.62
CA LEU A 18 1.48 12.75 1.78
C LEU A 18 1.06 14.20 1.99
N VAL A 19 1.50 14.77 3.09
CA VAL A 19 1.31 16.19 3.43
C VAL A 19 2.64 16.91 3.31
N GLU A 20 2.66 17.99 2.54
CA GLU A 20 3.79 18.89 2.39
C GLU A 20 3.37 20.29 2.86
N ALA A 21 3.97 20.74 3.96
CA ALA A 21 3.62 22.03 4.57
C ALA A 21 4.89 22.75 5.05
N ALA A 22 5.12 23.96 4.58
CA ALA A 22 6.34 24.70 4.82
C ALA A 22 7.56 23.84 4.41
N ASN A 23 8.42 23.48 5.37
CA ASN A 23 9.61 22.68 5.14
C ASN A 23 9.47 21.24 5.71
N VAL A 24 8.23 20.77 5.93
CA VAL A 24 7.96 19.48 6.55
C VAL A 24 7.17 18.61 5.56
N ARG A 25 7.58 17.35 5.43
CA ARG A 25 6.93 16.31 4.62
C ARG A 25 6.61 15.12 5.52
N PHE A 26 5.35 14.79 5.65
CA PHE A 26 4.96 13.66 6.49
C PHE A 26 3.84 12.85 5.85
N LEU A 27 3.75 11.59 6.27
CA LEU A 27 2.66 10.72 5.88
C LEU A 27 1.59 10.66 6.96
N VAL A 28 0.35 10.57 6.53
CA VAL A 28 -0.75 10.05 7.35
C VAL A 28 -1.05 8.65 6.81
N ASP A 29 -0.78 7.65 7.64
CA ASP A 29 -0.80 6.23 7.32
C ASP A 29 0.19 5.79 6.22
N CYS A 30 0.47 4.50 6.17
CA CYS A 30 1.24 3.84 5.12
C CYS A 30 0.76 2.38 5.03
N GLY A 31 -0.41 2.21 4.44
CA GLY A 31 -1.18 0.98 4.48
C GLY A 31 -1.01 0.09 3.25
N MET A 32 -1.29 -1.19 3.44
CA MET A 32 -1.36 -2.17 2.37
C MET A 32 -2.70 -2.09 1.64
N VAL A 33 -2.67 -2.21 0.32
CA VAL A 33 -3.87 -2.49 -0.46
C VAL A 33 -4.27 -3.94 -0.22
N GLN A 34 -5.53 -4.15 0.14
CA GLN A 34 -6.10 -5.48 0.35
C GLN A 34 -6.98 -5.88 -0.83
N GLY A 35 -7.01 -7.18 -1.16
CA GLY A 35 -7.77 -7.73 -2.27
C GLY A 35 -7.02 -8.86 -2.97
N GLY A 36 -7.43 -9.19 -4.20
CA GLY A 36 -6.83 -10.27 -4.98
C GLY A 36 -5.39 -9.98 -5.45
N ARG A 37 -4.91 -10.78 -6.39
CA ARG A 37 -3.51 -10.74 -6.89
C ARG A 37 -3.06 -9.36 -7.39
N ILE A 38 -3.95 -8.59 -8.02
CA ILE A 38 -3.64 -7.23 -8.53
C ILE A 38 -3.34 -6.29 -7.36
N ALA A 39 -4.14 -6.34 -6.29
CA ALA A 39 -3.92 -5.56 -5.09
C ALA A 39 -2.61 -5.95 -4.39
N ALA A 40 -2.33 -7.24 -4.28
CA ALA A 40 -1.08 -7.75 -3.73
C ALA A 40 0.15 -7.26 -4.53
N ALA A 41 0.09 -7.26 -5.86
CA ALA A 41 1.17 -6.75 -6.71
C ALA A 41 1.48 -5.27 -6.44
N ARG A 42 0.47 -4.44 -6.24
CA ARG A 42 0.63 -3.01 -5.92
C ARG A 42 1.43 -2.77 -4.63
N ASN A 43 1.33 -3.65 -3.66
CA ASN A 43 2.10 -3.55 -2.42
C ASN A 43 3.62 -3.75 -2.62
N HIS A 44 4.03 -4.32 -3.74
CA HIS A 44 5.44 -4.51 -4.10
C HIS A 44 5.99 -3.38 -4.98
N GLU A 45 5.15 -2.54 -5.55
CA GLU A 45 5.57 -1.40 -6.37
C GLU A 45 6.38 -0.39 -5.55
N PRO A 46 7.36 0.31 -6.14
CA PRO A 46 8.05 1.40 -5.47
C PRO A 46 7.08 2.48 -4.98
N PHE A 47 7.43 3.18 -3.90
CA PHE A 47 6.66 4.34 -3.47
C PHE A 47 6.72 5.45 -4.52
N ALA A 48 5.63 6.19 -4.69
CA ALA A 48 5.52 7.35 -5.58
C ALA A 48 6.25 8.60 -5.03
N PHE A 49 6.97 8.47 -3.93
CA PHE A 49 7.76 9.50 -3.26
C PHE A 49 9.09 8.91 -2.79
N ASP A 50 10.04 9.74 -2.45
CA ASP A 50 11.29 9.32 -1.83
C ASP A 50 11.07 9.09 -0.32
N PRO A 51 11.15 7.83 0.18
CA PRO A 51 11.00 7.52 1.59
C PRO A 51 11.99 8.24 2.52
N ALA A 52 13.21 8.50 2.05
CA ALA A 52 14.22 9.21 2.82
C ALA A 52 13.89 10.69 3.02
N SER A 53 12.99 11.25 2.22
CA SER A 53 12.55 12.64 2.31
C SER A 53 11.37 12.87 3.26
N ILE A 54 10.87 11.81 3.90
CA ILE A 54 9.74 11.89 4.84
C ILE A 54 10.28 12.12 6.24
N ASP A 55 9.80 13.19 6.90
CA ASP A 55 10.24 13.57 8.23
C ASP A 55 9.63 12.69 9.32
N PHE A 56 8.34 12.36 9.21
CA PHE A 56 7.65 11.48 10.15
C PHE A 56 6.38 10.88 9.56
N VAL A 57 5.79 9.92 10.27
CA VAL A 57 4.49 9.32 9.95
C VAL A 57 3.53 9.56 11.11
N LEU A 58 2.32 9.98 10.83
CA LEU A 58 1.19 9.96 11.76
C LEU A 58 0.35 8.71 11.45
N LEU A 59 0.34 7.75 12.33
CA LEU A 59 -0.43 6.53 12.18
C LEU A 59 -1.77 6.65 12.91
N THR A 60 -2.86 6.55 12.17
CA THR A 60 -4.20 6.71 12.72
C THR A 60 -4.59 5.54 13.61
N HIS A 61 -4.31 4.32 13.19
CA HIS A 61 -4.58 3.09 13.94
C HIS A 61 -3.82 1.89 13.35
N ALA A 62 -3.89 0.72 13.99
CA ALA A 62 -3.02 -0.42 13.72
C ALA A 62 -3.46 -1.31 12.54
N HIS A 63 -4.64 -1.14 11.95
CA HIS A 63 -5.09 -1.99 10.85
C HIS A 63 -4.09 -2.03 9.70
N ILE A 64 -3.95 -3.18 9.05
CA ILE A 64 -2.92 -3.44 8.02
C ILE A 64 -3.09 -2.55 6.78
N ASP A 65 -4.31 -2.19 6.43
CA ASP A 65 -4.60 -1.22 5.36
C ASP A 65 -4.24 0.23 5.72
N HIS A 66 -3.75 0.48 6.95
CA HIS A 66 -3.21 1.78 7.41
C HIS A 66 -1.73 1.69 7.83
N SER A 67 -1.24 0.53 8.23
CA SER A 67 0.11 0.33 8.80
C SER A 67 0.99 -0.65 8.03
N GLY A 68 0.43 -1.47 7.18
CA GLY A 68 1.08 -2.67 6.64
C GLY A 68 2.31 -2.43 5.77
N LEU A 69 2.49 -1.24 5.20
CA LEU A 69 3.69 -0.89 4.43
C LEU A 69 4.76 -0.14 5.25
N LEU A 70 4.57 0.08 6.55
CA LEU A 70 5.59 0.69 7.41
C LEU A 70 6.93 -0.06 7.40
N PRO A 71 6.99 -1.41 7.45
CA PRO A 71 8.25 -2.13 7.34
C PRO A 71 8.94 -1.92 5.99
N LYS A 72 8.17 -1.88 4.90
CA LYS A 72 8.69 -1.57 3.56
C LYS A 72 9.21 -0.14 3.47
N LEU A 73 8.49 0.82 4.05
CA LEU A 73 8.88 2.22 4.10
C LEU A 73 10.24 2.39 4.80
N THR A 74 10.43 1.73 5.94
CA THR A 74 11.69 1.75 6.69
C THR A 74 12.83 1.13 5.90
N ARG A 75 12.58 -0.01 5.25
CA ARG A 75 13.57 -0.67 4.38
C ARG A 75 13.97 0.20 3.19
N ALA A 76 13.03 0.99 2.68
CA ALA A 76 13.25 1.88 1.53
C ALA A 76 13.96 3.19 1.89
N GLY A 77 14.35 3.41 3.16
CA GLY A 77 15.19 4.53 3.58
C GLY A 77 14.54 5.53 4.54
N PHE A 78 13.29 5.35 4.92
CA PHE A 78 12.66 6.17 5.95
C PHE A 78 13.36 5.98 7.31
N LYS A 79 13.69 7.08 7.97
CA LYS A 79 14.37 7.12 9.28
C LYS A 79 13.68 8.01 10.30
N GLY A 80 12.54 8.58 9.94
CA GLY A 80 11.79 9.46 10.82
C GLY A 80 11.04 8.72 11.93
N ALA A 81 10.39 9.47 12.79
CA ALA A 81 9.55 8.92 13.85
C ALA A 81 8.17 8.51 13.31
N ILE A 82 7.57 7.49 13.92
CA ILE A 82 6.18 7.10 13.69
C ILE A 82 5.41 7.44 14.97
N TYR A 83 4.47 8.36 14.85
CA TYR A 83 3.60 8.78 15.96
C TYR A 83 2.29 8.02 15.91
N ALA A 84 1.94 7.38 17.01
CA ALA A 84 0.72 6.62 17.18
C ALA A 84 0.27 6.64 18.65
N THR A 85 -0.97 6.23 18.91
CA THR A 85 -1.43 6.03 20.29
C THR A 85 -0.74 4.82 20.93
N PRO A 86 -0.62 4.77 22.28
CA PRO A 86 -0.03 3.60 22.96
C PRO A 86 -0.71 2.28 22.57
N ALA A 87 -2.03 2.24 22.52
CA ALA A 87 -2.78 1.05 22.10
C ALA A 87 -2.45 0.61 20.67
N THR A 88 -2.26 1.55 19.75
CA THR A 88 -1.83 1.25 18.38
C THR A 88 -0.42 0.65 18.37
N VAL A 89 0.50 1.20 19.15
CA VAL A 89 1.88 0.68 19.26
C VAL A 89 1.89 -0.77 19.76
N ASP A 90 1.12 -1.06 20.80
CA ASP A 90 1.01 -2.42 21.37
C ASP A 90 0.47 -3.41 20.32
N LEU A 91 -0.58 -3.02 19.59
CA LEU A 91 -1.15 -3.87 18.54
C LEU A 91 -0.19 -4.09 17.37
N LEU A 92 0.57 -3.10 16.96
CA LEU A 92 1.57 -3.22 15.89
C LEU A 92 2.63 -4.26 16.21
N GLY A 93 3.01 -4.39 17.48
CA GLY A 93 3.96 -5.40 17.96
C GLY A 93 3.52 -6.84 17.68
N VAL A 94 2.21 -7.07 17.50
CA VAL A 94 1.64 -8.39 17.13
C VAL A 94 1.28 -8.44 15.66
N MET A 95 0.62 -7.41 15.14
CA MET A 95 0.03 -7.42 13.79
C MET A 95 1.07 -7.39 12.67
N LEU A 96 2.14 -6.61 12.82
CA LEU A 96 3.17 -6.52 11.76
C LEU A 96 3.98 -7.82 11.60
N PRO A 97 4.46 -8.48 12.68
CA PRO A 97 5.10 -9.80 12.57
C PRO A 97 4.17 -10.86 11.99
N ASP A 98 2.90 -10.90 12.40
CA ASP A 98 1.92 -11.84 11.87
C ASP A 98 1.67 -11.63 10.37
N SER A 99 1.46 -10.39 9.95
CA SER A 99 1.33 -10.02 8.53
C SER A 99 2.58 -10.43 7.71
N ALA A 100 3.77 -10.22 8.23
CA ALA A 100 5.01 -10.63 7.57
C ALA A 100 5.09 -12.14 7.41
N HIS A 101 4.72 -12.90 8.43
CA HIS A 101 4.69 -14.37 8.39
C HIS A 101 3.70 -14.90 7.35
N ILE A 102 2.52 -14.30 7.26
CA ILE A 102 1.52 -14.65 6.25
C ILE A 102 2.07 -14.41 4.84
N GLN A 103 2.68 -13.24 4.59
CA GLN A 103 3.25 -12.89 3.29
C GLN A 103 4.39 -13.84 2.89
N GLU A 104 5.27 -14.22 3.82
CA GLU A 104 6.33 -15.19 3.58
C GLU A 104 5.76 -16.57 3.23
N SER A 105 4.71 -17.00 3.93
CA SER A 105 4.04 -18.27 3.67
C SER A 105 3.37 -18.31 2.31
N ASP A 106 2.74 -17.21 1.91
CA ASP A 106 2.11 -17.07 0.59
C ASP A 106 3.15 -17.02 -0.53
N ALA A 107 4.27 -16.34 -0.33
CA ALA A 107 5.38 -16.31 -1.28
C ALA A 107 5.96 -17.72 -1.50
N LYS A 108 6.18 -18.48 -0.42
CA LYS A 108 6.65 -19.87 -0.50
C LYS A 108 5.65 -20.77 -1.26
N ARG A 109 4.35 -20.60 -1.00
CA ARG A 109 3.28 -21.36 -1.67
C ARG A 109 3.22 -21.07 -3.16
N ASN A 110 3.34 -19.81 -3.56
CA ASN A 110 3.36 -19.39 -4.96
C ASN A 110 4.62 -19.89 -5.71
N LEU A 111 5.74 -20.10 -5.02
CA LEU A 111 6.95 -20.70 -5.60
C LEU A 111 6.81 -22.21 -5.82
N ILE A 112 6.00 -22.88 -5.01
CA ILE A 112 5.81 -24.35 -5.07
C ILE A 112 4.69 -24.74 -6.04
N SER A 113 3.68 -23.89 -6.22
CA SER A 113 2.56 -24.11 -7.12
C SER A 113 2.30 -22.84 -7.93
N PRO A 114 2.95 -22.69 -9.10
CA PRO A 114 2.51 -21.68 -10.04
C PRO A 114 1.11 -22.10 -10.56
N ASP A 115 0.09 -21.44 -10.02
CA ASP A 115 -1.29 -21.63 -10.44
C ASP A 115 -1.42 -21.27 -11.93
N PRO A 116 -1.96 -22.17 -12.80
CA PRO A 116 -2.13 -21.84 -14.20
C PRO A 116 -3.03 -20.61 -14.32
N GLN A 117 -2.53 -19.58 -14.96
CA GLN A 117 -3.30 -18.36 -15.21
C GLN A 117 -4.59 -18.71 -15.94
N PRO A 118 -5.77 -18.27 -15.48
CA PRO A 118 -6.97 -18.36 -16.28
C PRO A 118 -6.75 -17.56 -17.58
N PRO A 119 -7.24 -18.06 -18.73
CA PRO A 119 -7.10 -17.33 -19.97
C PRO A 119 -7.68 -15.93 -19.82
N VAL A 120 -6.91 -14.92 -20.14
CA VAL A 120 -7.37 -13.54 -20.23
C VAL A 120 -8.48 -13.50 -21.29
N ALA A 121 -9.75 -13.40 -20.85
CA ALA A 121 -10.85 -13.14 -21.74
C ALA A 121 -10.55 -11.85 -22.49
N GLY A 122 -10.40 -11.96 -23.80
CA GLY A 122 -10.05 -10.84 -24.65
C GLY A 122 -11.03 -9.69 -24.46
N CYS A 123 -10.50 -8.52 -24.17
CA CYS A 123 -11.24 -7.28 -24.21
C CYS A 123 -11.60 -7.04 -25.68
N ALA A 124 -12.82 -7.39 -26.09
CA ALA A 124 -13.36 -7.03 -27.39
C ALA A 124 -13.52 -5.52 -27.40
N SER A 125 -12.74 -4.85 -28.22
CA SER A 125 -12.89 -3.42 -28.52
C SER A 125 -14.26 -3.21 -29.17
N PRO A 126 -15.08 -2.24 -28.74
CA PRO A 126 -16.27 -1.87 -29.47
C PRO A 126 -15.86 -1.12 -30.75
N THR A 127 -16.04 -1.74 -31.89
CA THR A 127 -16.00 -1.06 -33.18
C THR A 127 -17.21 -0.13 -33.28
N ALA A 128 -16.95 1.16 -33.22
CA ALA A 128 -17.95 2.19 -33.54
C ALA A 128 -18.07 2.29 -35.05
N GLU A 129 -19.08 1.65 -35.64
CA GLU A 129 -19.57 2.02 -36.98
C GLU A 129 -20.54 3.19 -36.87
N HIS A 130 -20.07 4.35 -37.26
CA HIS A 130 -20.93 5.51 -37.56
C HIS A 130 -21.24 5.46 -39.04
N THR A 131 -22.46 5.05 -39.39
CA THR A 131 -23.02 5.27 -40.73
C THR A 131 -23.90 6.49 -40.67
N ALA A 132 -23.44 7.54 -41.35
CA ALA A 132 -24.25 8.72 -41.64
C ALA A 132 -25.20 8.44 -42.82
N THR A 133 -26.46 8.85 -42.69
CA THR A 133 -27.31 9.26 -43.79
C THR A 133 -28.28 10.33 -43.27
#